data_8abd3efa3bf9a27c59696273a9fdf37c
#
_entry.id   8abd3efa3bf9a27c59696273a9fdf37c
#
_cell.length_a   1.000
_cell.length_b   1.000
_cell.length_c   1.000
_cell.angle_alpha   90.00
_cell.angle_beta   90.00
_cell.angle_gamma   90.00
#
_symmetry.space_group_name_H-M   'P 1'
#
loop_
_entity.id
_entity.type
_entity.pdbx_description
1 polymer ?
#
loop_
_entity_poly.entity_id
_entity_poly.type
_entity_poly.pdbx_seq_one_letter_code
_entity_poly.pdbx_strand_id
1 'polypeptide(L)'
;MMSFVALNEEIQECCKCRLCETRRNVLCGEGNLNAKLMLIAQAPGENEDREGKMFIGPSGKVLDDLLIMADINRKEIYMTNLIKCMLPNYRKPKQDEIEICSRYLNEEIELINPKTLIPLGYFASKYIFEKYALSLLSRTESHKVYGKLFWTKGRKILPLQHPAALLHNNPLKEEIIRNYCKMNMLLKDCKWYPVCPMRRFYEEGKLNQKWIELYCKGDWESCIRYQMEENGEYHPDWMLPDGSTDERLHR
;
A
#
# COMPACT_ATOMS: atom_id res chain seq x y z
N MET A 1 -9.83 -4.49 -23.58
CA MET A 1 -9.51 -4.39 -22.13
C MET A 1 -10.50 -5.27 -21.39
N MET A 2 -10.05 -6.18 -20.53
CA MET A 2 -10.93 -7.07 -19.75
C MET A 2 -11.78 -6.22 -18.81
N SER A 3 -13.07 -6.55 -18.63
CA SER A 3 -13.90 -5.89 -17.64
C SER A 3 -13.64 -6.46 -16.25
N PHE A 4 -13.99 -5.71 -15.19
CA PHE A 4 -13.88 -6.20 -13.82
C PHE A 4 -14.76 -7.43 -13.57
N VAL A 5 -15.93 -7.50 -14.20
CA VAL A 5 -16.83 -8.66 -14.13
C VAL A 5 -16.18 -9.89 -14.76
N ALA A 6 -15.63 -9.77 -15.96
CA ALA A 6 -14.95 -10.89 -16.64
C ALA A 6 -13.71 -11.37 -15.87
N LEU A 7 -12.96 -10.46 -15.22
CA LEU A 7 -11.84 -10.83 -14.37
C LEU A 7 -12.31 -11.65 -13.16
N ASN A 8 -13.37 -11.23 -12.50
CA ASN A 8 -13.92 -11.95 -11.35
C ASN A 8 -14.44 -13.34 -11.74
N GLU A 9 -15.12 -13.47 -12.89
CA GLU A 9 -15.54 -14.76 -13.44
C GLU A 9 -14.33 -15.68 -13.67
N GLU A 10 -13.25 -15.17 -14.31
CA GLU A 10 -12.04 -15.96 -14.54
C GLU A 10 -11.36 -16.37 -13.21
N ILE A 11 -11.38 -15.52 -12.18
CA ILE A 11 -10.87 -15.86 -10.86
C ILE A 11 -11.72 -16.96 -10.22
N GLN A 12 -13.04 -16.85 -10.27
CA GLN A 12 -13.96 -17.80 -9.66
C GLN A 12 -13.82 -19.21 -10.26
N GLU A 13 -13.62 -19.32 -11.55
CA GLU A 13 -13.45 -20.59 -12.28
C GLU A 13 -12.00 -21.10 -12.29
N CYS A 14 -11.05 -20.37 -11.69
CA CYS A 14 -9.63 -20.67 -11.80
C CYS A 14 -9.25 -22.01 -11.16
N CYS A 15 -8.68 -22.93 -11.94
CA CYS A 15 -8.04 -24.18 -11.49
C CYS A 15 -6.62 -24.33 -12.05
N LYS A 16 -5.86 -23.21 -12.15
CA LYS A 16 -4.54 -23.19 -12.80
C LYS A 16 -3.41 -23.70 -11.89
N CYS A 17 -3.65 -23.89 -10.60
CA CYS A 17 -2.67 -24.44 -9.67
C CYS A 17 -3.34 -25.36 -8.62
N ARG A 18 -2.52 -26.12 -7.90
CA ARG A 18 -2.95 -27.10 -6.88
C ARG A 18 -3.84 -26.53 -5.77
N LEU A 19 -3.86 -25.21 -5.56
CA LEU A 19 -4.67 -24.61 -4.50
C LEU A 19 -6.17 -24.73 -4.77
N CYS A 20 -6.59 -24.93 -6.02
CA CYS A 20 -7.99 -25.13 -6.34
C CYS A 20 -8.56 -26.44 -5.76
N GLU A 21 -7.71 -27.43 -5.47
CA GLU A 21 -8.12 -28.72 -4.91
C GLU A 21 -8.44 -28.66 -3.41
N THR A 22 -7.89 -27.65 -2.71
CA THR A 22 -7.95 -27.57 -1.25
C THR A 22 -8.74 -26.38 -0.71
N ARG A 23 -9.03 -25.38 -1.56
CA ARG A 23 -9.84 -24.23 -1.17
C ARG A 23 -11.32 -24.60 -1.08
N ARG A 24 -12.08 -23.88 -0.26
CA ARG A 24 -13.56 -23.87 -0.29
C ARG A 24 -14.07 -22.80 -1.24
N ASN A 25 -13.52 -21.60 -1.11
CA ASN A 25 -13.80 -20.47 -1.98
C ASN A 25 -12.52 -19.86 -2.55
N VAL A 26 -12.61 -19.35 -3.76
CA VAL A 26 -11.61 -18.42 -4.29
C VAL A 26 -12.08 -16.99 -3.96
N LEU A 27 -11.16 -16.11 -3.58
CA LEU A 27 -11.49 -14.74 -3.23
C LEU A 27 -11.07 -13.78 -4.34
N CYS A 28 -12.06 -13.13 -4.95
CA CYS A 28 -11.85 -11.91 -5.70
C CYS A 28 -11.52 -10.75 -4.75
N GLY A 29 -10.95 -9.67 -5.29
CA GLY A 29 -10.85 -8.44 -4.53
C GLY A 29 -12.23 -7.79 -4.32
N GLU A 30 -12.35 -6.99 -3.26
CA GLU A 30 -13.59 -6.30 -2.91
C GLU A 30 -13.35 -4.87 -2.45
N GLY A 31 -14.37 -4.03 -2.55
CA GLY A 31 -14.37 -2.65 -2.09
C GLY A 31 -14.68 -1.66 -3.21
N ASN A 32 -14.16 -0.44 -3.10
CA ASN A 32 -14.42 0.63 -4.05
C ASN A 32 -13.61 0.45 -5.34
N LEU A 33 -14.29 0.30 -6.48
CA LEU A 33 -13.64 0.18 -7.79
C LEU A 33 -12.92 1.46 -8.25
N ASN A 34 -13.18 2.60 -7.61
CA ASN A 34 -12.50 3.88 -7.84
C ASN A 34 -11.55 4.25 -6.67
N ALA A 35 -11.11 3.25 -5.90
CA ALA A 35 -10.29 3.47 -4.73
C ALA A 35 -8.94 4.11 -5.07
N LYS A 36 -8.53 5.12 -4.28
CA LYS A 36 -7.17 5.67 -4.34
C LYS A 36 -6.16 4.75 -3.65
N LEU A 37 -6.60 3.97 -2.67
CA LEU A 37 -5.77 3.04 -1.87
C LEU A 37 -6.19 1.60 -2.15
N MET A 38 -5.22 0.74 -2.46
CA MET A 38 -5.42 -0.70 -2.63
C MET A 38 -4.58 -1.45 -1.61
N LEU A 39 -5.25 -2.18 -0.71
CA LEU A 39 -4.62 -3.07 0.26
C LEU A 39 -4.43 -4.45 -0.37
N ILE A 40 -3.21 -4.99 -0.26
CA ILE A 40 -2.84 -6.28 -0.88
C ILE A 40 -2.29 -7.20 0.21
N ALA A 41 -3.07 -8.19 0.62
CA ALA A 41 -2.62 -9.21 1.55
C ALA A 41 -1.97 -10.41 0.84
N GLN A 42 -1.48 -11.38 1.61
CA GLN A 42 -0.82 -12.56 1.05
C GLN A 42 -1.80 -13.54 0.44
N ALA A 43 -2.79 -13.97 1.20
CA ALA A 43 -3.76 -15.01 0.86
C ALA A 43 -4.93 -14.99 1.84
N PRO A 44 -6.10 -15.57 1.49
CA PRO A 44 -7.22 -15.75 2.41
C PRO A 44 -6.84 -16.55 3.65
N GLY A 45 -7.41 -16.20 4.79
CA GLY A 45 -7.44 -17.04 5.98
C GLY A 45 -8.58 -18.05 5.93
N GLU A 46 -8.72 -18.87 6.99
CA GLU A 46 -9.73 -19.92 7.06
C GLU A 46 -11.18 -19.39 7.06
N ASN A 47 -11.43 -18.28 7.77
CA ASN A 47 -12.76 -17.68 7.78
C ASN A 47 -13.10 -17.08 6.42
N GLU A 48 -12.12 -16.42 5.78
CA GLU A 48 -12.26 -15.85 4.45
C GLU A 48 -12.53 -16.95 3.42
N ASP A 49 -11.79 -18.05 3.46
CA ASP A 49 -12.00 -19.22 2.56
C ASP A 49 -13.37 -19.87 2.76
N ARG A 50 -13.86 -19.92 4.02
CA ARG A 50 -15.18 -20.48 4.31
C ARG A 50 -16.34 -19.63 3.80
N GLU A 51 -16.21 -18.30 3.97
CA GLU A 51 -17.33 -17.36 3.70
C GLU A 51 -17.21 -16.63 2.35
N GLY A 52 -16.07 -16.74 1.67
CA GLY A 52 -15.83 -16.07 0.38
C GLY A 52 -15.72 -14.55 0.47
N LYS A 53 -15.33 -13.97 1.62
CA LYS A 53 -15.24 -12.51 1.86
C LYS A 53 -13.88 -12.13 2.42
N MET A 54 -13.42 -10.93 2.04
CA MET A 54 -12.11 -10.40 2.46
C MET A 54 -12.14 -9.91 3.92
N PHE A 55 -11.11 -10.26 4.69
CA PHE A 55 -10.84 -9.69 6.02
C PHE A 55 -12.05 -9.77 6.97
N ILE A 56 -12.67 -10.93 7.12
CA ILE A 56 -13.77 -11.19 8.07
C ILE A 56 -13.32 -11.95 9.32
N GLY A 57 -12.17 -12.59 9.27
CA GLY A 57 -11.59 -13.31 10.38
C GLY A 57 -10.93 -12.38 11.43
N PRO A 58 -10.18 -12.95 12.40
CA PRO A 58 -9.53 -12.18 13.47
C PRO A 58 -8.63 -11.05 12.94
N SER A 59 -7.85 -11.31 11.86
CA SER A 59 -7.03 -10.27 11.22
C SER A 59 -7.86 -9.15 10.60
N GLY A 60 -9.07 -9.46 10.14
CA GLY A 60 -10.01 -8.49 9.60
C GLY A 60 -10.53 -7.54 10.67
N LYS A 61 -10.85 -8.04 11.86
CA LYS A 61 -11.24 -7.18 13.00
C LYS A 61 -10.13 -6.22 13.39
N VAL A 62 -8.88 -6.71 13.45
CA VAL A 62 -7.72 -5.86 13.70
C VAL A 62 -7.54 -4.82 12.57
N LEU A 63 -7.76 -5.20 11.31
CA LEU A 63 -7.73 -4.24 10.20
C LEU A 63 -8.78 -3.16 10.37
N ASP A 64 -10.01 -3.52 10.74
CA ASP A 64 -11.09 -2.56 10.96
C ASP A 64 -10.73 -1.56 12.06
N ASP A 65 -10.16 -2.03 13.19
CA ASP A 65 -9.68 -1.16 14.26
C ASP A 65 -8.56 -0.21 13.76
N LEU A 66 -7.61 -0.72 12.99
CA LEU A 66 -6.52 0.09 12.41
C LEU A 66 -7.04 1.13 11.41
N LEU A 67 -8.04 0.79 10.60
CA LEU A 67 -8.68 1.73 9.67
C LEU A 67 -9.43 2.84 10.43
N ILE A 68 -10.13 2.50 11.51
CA ILE A 68 -10.80 3.49 12.40
C ILE A 68 -9.75 4.44 12.99
N MET A 69 -8.64 3.92 13.52
CA MET A 69 -7.56 4.74 14.09
C MET A 69 -6.89 5.64 13.03
N ALA A 70 -6.85 5.18 11.78
CA ALA A 70 -6.33 5.93 10.65
C ALA A 70 -7.34 6.92 10.05
N ASP A 71 -8.56 7.02 10.57
CA ASP A 71 -9.66 7.84 10.02
C ASP A 71 -9.93 7.49 8.53
N ILE A 72 -10.01 6.18 8.23
CA ILE A 72 -10.28 5.66 6.89
C ILE A 72 -11.53 4.79 6.90
N ASN A 73 -12.48 5.12 6.03
CA ASN A 73 -13.64 4.29 5.82
C ASN A 73 -13.28 3.08 4.94
N ARG A 74 -13.56 1.86 5.44
CA ARG A 74 -13.33 0.61 4.69
C ARG A 74 -14.01 0.61 3.31
N LYS A 75 -15.10 1.33 3.13
CA LYS A 75 -15.81 1.46 1.85
C LYS A 75 -15.09 2.33 0.82
N GLU A 76 -14.06 3.07 1.21
CA GLU A 76 -13.27 3.94 0.33
C GLU A 76 -12.04 3.25 -0.24
N ILE A 77 -11.67 2.08 0.30
CA ILE A 77 -10.51 1.30 -0.13
C ILE A 77 -10.92 0.10 -0.98
N TYR A 78 -9.97 -0.42 -1.75
CA TYR A 78 -10.05 -1.73 -2.39
C TYR A 78 -9.11 -2.71 -1.70
N MET A 79 -9.57 -3.92 -1.46
CA MET A 79 -8.80 -4.96 -0.77
C MET A 79 -8.70 -6.20 -1.65
N THR A 80 -7.51 -6.79 -1.71
CA THR A 80 -7.28 -8.01 -2.46
C THR A 80 -6.14 -8.83 -1.86
N ASN A 81 -5.87 -10.00 -2.47
CA ASN A 81 -4.78 -10.90 -2.11
C ASN A 81 -3.82 -11.13 -3.29
N LEU A 82 -2.56 -11.34 -2.99
CA LEU A 82 -1.58 -11.85 -3.95
C LEU A 82 -1.96 -13.25 -4.46
N ILE A 83 -2.38 -14.12 -3.54
CA ILE A 83 -2.89 -15.47 -3.81
C ILE A 83 -4.39 -15.48 -3.52
N LYS A 84 -5.21 -15.88 -4.49
CA LYS A 84 -6.68 -15.85 -4.38
C LYS A 84 -7.29 -17.00 -3.60
N CYS A 85 -6.50 -18.00 -3.26
CA CYS A 85 -6.91 -19.22 -2.56
C CYS A 85 -6.20 -19.34 -1.21
N MET A 86 -6.86 -19.95 -0.21
CA MET A 86 -6.24 -20.26 1.08
C MET A 86 -5.05 -21.20 0.90
N LEU A 87 -3.99 -20.93 1.65
CA LEU A 87 -2.79 -21.76 1.69
C LEU A 87 -2.98 -22.86 2.75
N PRO A 88 -2.93 -24.17 2.37
CA PRO A 88 -3.13 -25.29 3.29
C PRO A 88 -2.19 -25.20 4.49
N ASN A 89 -2.71 -25.44 5.69
CA ASN A 89 -1.95 -25.41 6.95
C ASN A 89 -1.16 -24.11 7.17
N TYR A 90 -1.65 -23.00 6.66
CA TYR A 90 -1.00 -21.68 6.77
C TYR A 90 0.46 -21.64 6.27
N ARG A 91 0.83 -22.56 5.38
CA ARG A 91 2.17 -22.60 4.80
C ARG A 91 2.49 -21.36 3.98
N LYS A 92 3.75 -21.15 3.70
CA LYS A 92 4.18 -20.11 2.77
C LYS A 92 3.71 -20.44 1.35
N PRO A 93 3.41 -19.41 0.50
CA PRO A 93 3.15 -19.64 -0.91
C PRO A 93 4.41 -20.18 -1.60
N LYS A 94 4.21 -21.06 -2.58
CA LYS A 94 5.28 -21.50 -3.47
C LYS A 94 5.45 -20.50 -4.61
N GLN A 95 6.63 -20.52 -5.23
CA GLN A 95 6.95 -19.56 -6.28
C GLN A 95 6.03 -19.71 -7.50
N ASP A 96 5.74 -20.95 -7.91
CA ASP A 96 4.82 -21.27 -9.00
C ASP A 96 3.39 -20.78 -8.72
N GLU A 97 2.94 -20.85 -7.47
CA GLU A 97 1.62 -20.33 -7.07
C GLU A 97 1.55 -18.80 -7.15
N ILE A 98 2.64 -18.13 -6.77
CA ILE A 98 2.74 -16.66 -6.91
C ILE A 98 2.72 -16.27 -8.39
N GLU A 99 3.53 -16.91 -9.22
CA GLU A 99 3.63 -16.61 -10.66
C GLU A 99 2.28 -16.78 -11.37
N ILE A 100 1.58 -17.89 -11.10
CA ILE A 100 0.27 -18.17 -11.71
C ILE A 100 -0.79 -17.17 -11.21
N CYS A 101 -0.84 -16.92 -9.90
CA CYS A 101 -1.93 -16.16 -9.29
C CYS A 101 -1.76 -14.65 -9.39
N SER A 102 -0.52 -14.16 -9.44
CA SER A 102 -0.22 -12.73 -9.46
C SER A 102 -0.71 -12.02 -10.72
N ARG A 103 -0.98 -12.75 -11.82
CA ARG A 103 -1.60 -12.15 -13.00
C ARG A 103 -2.95 -11.50 -12.67
N TYR A 104 -3.77 -12.14 -11.81
CA TYR A 104 -5.04 -11.59 -11.39
C TYR A 104 -4.87 -10.30 -10.56
N LEU A 105 -3.89 -10.28 -9.65
CA LEU A 105 -3.54 -9.06 -8.93
C LEU A 105 -3.09 -7.95 -9.89
N ASN A 106 -2.32 -8.29 -10.92
CA ASN A 106 -1.87 -7.31 -11.90
C ASN A 106 -3.03 -6.70 -12.70
N GLU A 107 -4.00 -7.54 -13.12
CA GLU A 107 -5.23 -7.07 -13.79
C GLU A 107 -6.08 -6.19 -12.85
N GLU A 108 -6.23 -6.56 -11.58
CA GLU A 108 -6.93 -5.72 -10.59
C GLU A 108 -6.22 -4.36 -10.42
N ILE A 109 -4.89 -4.32 -10.33
CA ILE A 109 -4.12 -3.08 -10.23
C ILE A 109 -4.36 -2.17 -11.45
N GLU A 110 -4.40 -2.73 -12.66
CA GLU A 110 -4.65 -1.96 -13.88
C GLU A 110 -6.10 -1.48 -13.98
N LEU A 111 -7.08 -2.32 -13.61
CA LEU A 111 -8.51 -1.98 -13.67
C LEU A 111 -8.92 -0.93 -12.62
N ILE A 112 -8.47 -1.10 -11.38
CA ILE A 112 -8.74 -0.17 -10.26
C ILE A 112 -7.90 1.11 -10.42
N ASN A 113 -6.70 0.98 -10.97
CA ASN A 113 -5.74 2.07 -11.15
C ASN A 113 -5.53 2.92 -9.88
N PRO A 114 -5.25 2.31 -8.71
CA PRO A 114 -5.11 3.04 -7.46
C PRO A 114 -3.86 3.93 -7.49
N LYS A 115 -3.91 5.06 -6.80
CA LYS A 115 -2.74 5.94 -6.63
C LYS A 115 -1.69 5.34 -5.72
N THR A 116 -2.12 4.53 -4.76
CA THR A 116 -1.23 3.92 -3.76
C THR A 116 -1.54 2.45 -3.58
N LEU A 117 -0.49 1.62 -3.67
CA LEU A 117 -0.51 0.21 -3.32
C LEU A 117 0.00 0.04 -1.90
N ILE A 118 -0.73 -0.72 -1.09
CA ILE A 118 -0.43 -0.96 0.33
C ILE A 118 -0.28 -2.47 0.54
N PRO A 119 0.91 -3.03 0.23
CA PRO A 119 1.17 -4.43 0.46
C PRO A 119 1.31 -4.71 1.96
N LEU A 120 0.57 -5.72 2.46
CA LEU A 120 0.50 -6.11 3.86
C LEU A 120 1.37 -7.34 4.12
N GLY A 121 2.43 -7.16 4.89
CA GLY A 121 3.37 -8.21 5.26
C GLY A 121 4.38 -8.54 4.15
N TYR A 122 5.25 -9.53 4.45
CA TYR A 122 6.44 -9.80 3.64
C TYR A 122 6.17 -10.21 2.19
N PHE A 123 5.30 -11.22 1.96
CA PHE A 123 5.15 -11.78 0.61
C PHE A 123 4.50 -10.81 -0.38
N ALA A 124 3.47 -10.07 0.07
CA ALA A 124 2.85 -9.03 -0.74
C ALA A 124 3.84 -7.89 -1.00
N SER A 125 4.60 -7.45 0.02
CA SER A 125 5.62 -6.41 -0.15
C SER A 125 6.73 -6.84 -1.10
N LYS A 126 7.25 -8.07 -0.95
CA LYS A 126 8.28 -8.62 -1.83
C LYS A 126 7.82 -8.61 -3.29
N TYR A 127 6.61 -9.12 -3.56
CA TYR A 127 6.07 -9.17 -4.92
C TYR A 127 5.93 -7.77 -5.53
N ILE A 128 5.37 -6.81 -4.79
CA ILE A 128 5.19 -5.43 -5.27
C ILE A 128 6.54 -4.74 -5.50
N PHE A 129 7.53 -4.97 -4.62
CA PHE A 129 8.87 -4.42 -4.79
C PHE A 129 9.56 -4.96 -6.06
N GLU A 130 9.45 -6.26 -6.32
CA GLU A 130 9.98 -6.89 -7.54
C GLU A 130 9.26 -6.35 -8.78
N LYS A 131 7.92 -6.29 -8.79
CA LYS A 131 7.11 -5.78 -9.91
C LYS A 131 7.49 -4.34 -10.29
N TYR A 132 7.76 -3.49 -9.32
CA TYR A 132 8.06 -2.07 -9.55
C TYR A 132 9.56 -1.74 -9.55
N ALA A 133 10.42 -2.76 -9.59
CA ALA A 133 11.88 -2.64 -9.62
C ALA A 133 12.44 -1.77 -8.47
N LEU A 134 11.85 -1.91 -7.29
CA LEU A 134 12.41 -1.39 -6.04
C LEU A 134 13.51 -2.33 -5.54
N SER A 135 14.21 -1.95 -4.47
CA SER A 135 15.27 -2.79 -3.89
C SER A 135 14.74 -4.19 -3.54
N LEU A 136 15.58 -5.23 -3.74
CA LEU A 136 15.23 -6.59 -3.33
C LEU A 136 14.98 -6.63 -1.83
N LEU A 137 13.83 -7.18 -1.45
CA LEU A 137 13.38 -7.27 -0.06
C LEU A 137 13.69 -8.64 0.51
N SER A 138 14.68 -8.72 1.41
CA SER A 138 14.88 -9.94 2.20
C SER A 138 13.86 -10.01 3.35
N ARG A 139 13.59 -11.24 3.84
CA ARG A 139 12.63 -11.42 4.95
C ARG A 139 13.13 -10.79 6.24
N THR A 140 14.43 -10.85 6.50
CA THR A 140 15.06 -10.28 7.70
C THR A 140 15.08 -8.76 7.70
N GLU A 141 15.02 -8.13 6.52
CA GLU A 141 15.04 -6.67 6.36
C GLU A 141 13.68 -6.04 6.07
N SER A 142 12.63 -6.87 5.96
CA SER A 142 11.28 -6.37 5.65
C SER A 142 10.77 -5.34 6.66
N HIS A 143 11.20 -5.43 7.93
CA HIS A 143 10.85 -4.44 8.96
C HIS A 143 11.39 -3.04 8.65
N LYS A 144 12.48 -2.92 7.88
CA LYS A 144 13.10 -1.63 7.54
C LYS A 144 12.28 -0.81 6.54
N VAL A 145 11.34 -1.42 5.83
CA VAL A 145 10.53 -0.76 4.80
C VAL A 145 9.10 -0.47 5.24
N TYR A 146 8.60 -1.12 6.29
CA TYR A 146 7.25 -0.88 6.77
C TYR A 146 7.06 0.57 7.23
N GLY A 147 5.96 1.19 6.80
CA GLY A 147 5.64 2.58 7.08
C GLY A 147 6.48 3.60 6.30
N LYS A 148 7.36 3.17 5.39
CA LYS A 148 8.09 4.06 4.48
C LYS A 148 7.36 4.16 3.15
N LEU A 149 7.25 5.38 2.65
CA LEU A 149 6.62 5.66 1.36
C LEU A 149 7.66 5.59 0.23
N PHE A 150 7.33 4.83 -0.81
CA PHE A 150 8.10 4.75 -2.04
C PHE A 150 7.27 5.31 -3.20
N TRP A 151 7.95 5.90 -4.18
CA TRP A 151 7.32 6.36 -5.40
C TRP A 151 8.05 5.82 -6.62
N THR A 152 7.30 5.22 -7.53
CA THR A 152 7.84 4.62 -8.75
C THR A 152 6.77 4.50 -9.83
N LYS A 153 7.15 4.75 -11.08
CA LYS A 153 6.27 4.59 -12.27
C LYS A 153 4.87 5.22 -12.08
N GLY A 154 4.81 6.40 -11.44
CA GLY A 154 3.57 7.14 -11.21
C GLY A 154 2.66 6.59 -10.09
N ARG A 155 3.14 5.63 -9.28
CA ARG A 155 2.40 5.05 -8.13
C ARG A 155 3.19 5.21 -6.85
N LYS A 156 2.46 5.34 -5.74
CA LYS A 156 3.01 5.27 -4.39
C LYS A 156 2.91 3.84 -3.88
N ILE A 157 3.87 3.42 -3.08
CA ILE A 157 3.88 2.11 -2.42
C ILE A 157 4.17 2.34 -0.95
N LEU A 158 3.24 1.95 -0.09
CA LEU A 158 3.36 2.02 1.37
C LEU A 158 3.27 0.60 1.95
N PRO A 159 4.39 -0.12 2.12
CA PRO A 159 4.35 -1.42 2.77
C PRO A 159 3.99 -1.27 4.24
N LEU A 160 3.07 -2.13 4.72
CA LEU A 160 2.66 -2.15 6.12
C LEU A 160 2.79 -3.57 6.69
N GLN A 161 2.91 -3.68 8.01
CA GLN A 161 2.81 -4.96 8.69
C GLN A 161 1.41 -5.54 8.48
N HIS A 162 1.32 -6.87 8.34
CA HIS A 162 0.01 -7.52 8.24
C HIS A 162 -0.76 -7.36 9.56
N PRO A 163 -2.09 -7.11 9.56
CA PRO A 163 -2.89 -6.93 10.79
C PRO A 163 -2.75 -8.07 11.79
N ALA A 164 -2.54 -9.30 11.32
CA ALA A 164 -2.29 -10.47 12.18
C ALA A 164 -1.10 -10.29 13.14
N ALA A 165 -0.17 -9.37 12.86
CA ALA A 165 0.92 -9.06 13.77
C ALA A 165 0.44 -8.50 15.12
N LEU A 166 -0.78 -7.98 15.20
CA LEU A 166 -1.38 -7.46 16.43
C LEU A 166 -2.32 -8.44 17.15
N LEU A 167 -2.51 -9.66 16.63
CA LEU A 167 -3.33 -10.68 17.29
C LEU A 167 -2.70 -11.20 18.59
N HIS A 168 -1.40 -11.00 18.76
CA HIS A 168 -0.65 -11.35 19.97
C HIS A 168 -0.01 -10.08 20.54
N ASN A 169 0.44 -10.16 21.79
CA ASN A 169 1.15 -9.05 22.42
C ASN A 169 2.42 -8.71 21.62
N ASN A 170 2.37 -7.61 20.88
CA ASN A 170 3.45 -7.19 19.98
C ASN A 170 4.08 -5.89 20.50
N PRO A 171 5.39 -5.90 20.82
CA PRO A 171 6.09 -4.70 21.29
C PRO A 171 6.09 -3.55 20.28
N LEU A 172 5.84 -3.83 18.99
CA LEU A 172 5.76 -2.83 17.92
C LEU A 172 4.33 -2.29 17.68
N LYS A 173 3.38 -2.54 18.59
CA LYS A 173 1.97 -2.15 18.41
C LYS A 173 1.82 -0.68 18.06
N GLU A 174 2.45 0.21 18.80
CA GLU A 174 2.36 1.65 18.57
C GLU A 174 2.97 2.07 17.23
N GLU A 175 4.09 1.45 16.84
CA GLU A 175 4.70 1.68 15.52
C GLU A 175 3.77 1.24 14.40
N ILE A 176 3.16 0.06 14.52
CA ILE A 176 2.20 -0.46 13.54
C ILE A 176 1.03 0.50 13.39
N ILE A 177 0.44 0.97 14.49
CA ILE A 177 -0.66 1.94 14.46
C ILE A 177 -0.22 3.24 13.76
N ARG A 178 0.92 3.82 14.12
CA ARG A 178 1.46 5.02 13.44
C ARG A 178 1.65 4.80 11.95
N ASN A 179 2.14 3.62 11.54
CA ASN A 179 2.33 3.29 10.13
C ASN A 179 1.01 3.23 9.36
N TYR A 180 -0.07 2.68 9.98
CA TYR A 180 -1.40 2.68 9.37
C TYR A 180 -2.02 4.08 9.29
N CYS A 181 -1.81 4.93 10.29
CA CYS A 181 -2.28 6.32 10.27
C CYS A 181 -1.73 7.13 9.08
N LYS A 182 -0.56 6.78 8.56
CA LYS A 182 -0.02 7.39 7.34
C LYS A 182 -0.90 7.22 6.09
N MET A 183 -1.78 6.23 6.08
CA MET A 183 -2.73 6.03 4.97
C MET A 183 -3.65 7.23 4.77
N ASN A 184 -4.06 7.91 5.84
CA ASN A 184 -4.90 9.11 5.76
C ASN A 184 -4.19 10.26 5.02
N MET A 185 -2.88 10.43 5.26
CA MET A 185 -2.08 11.45 4.58
C MET A 185 -2.01 11.24 3.07
N LEU A 186 -2.14 10.00 2.59
CA LEU A 186 -2.14 9.68 1.16
C LEU A 186 -3.47 10.04 0.46
N LEU A 187 -4.50 10.36 1.23
CA LEU A 187 -5.80 10.83 0.74
C LEU A 187 -5.88 12.37 0.70
N LYS A 188 -5.00 13.07 1.42
CA LYS A 188 -4.99 14.52 1.59
C LYS A 188 -3.65 15.09 1.09
N ASP A 189 -3.67 16.27 0.52
CA ASP A 189 -2.45 17.01 0.19
C ASP A 189 -1.97 17.79 1.43
N CYS A 190 -0.68 18.11 1.49
CA CYS A 190 -0.12 19.00 2.50
C CYS A 190 -0.86 20.36 2.48
N LYS A 191 -1.26 20.87 3.64
CA LYS A 191 -2.00 22.14 3.75
C LYS A 191 -1.22 23.34 3.18
N TRP A 192 0.13 23.30 3.25
CA TRP A 192 1.00 24.34 2.71
C TRP A 192 1.23 24.21 1.19
N TYR A 193 0.87 23.10 0.56
CA TYR A 193 1.14 22.83 -0.86
C TYR A 193 0.68 23.97 -1.80
N PRO A 194 -0.49 24.60 -1.60
CA PRO A 194 -0.94 25.67 -2.50
C PRO A 194 -0.01 26.89 -2.58
N VAL A 195 0.74 27.17 -1.51
CA VAL A 195 1.63 28.34 -1.38
C VAL A 195 3.12 27.98 -1.29
N CYS A 196 3.44 26.70 -1.17
CA CYS A 196 4.80 26.22 -0.99
C CYS A 196 5.66 26.42 -2.25
N PRO A 197 6.89 26.95 -2.14
CA PRO A 197 7.82 27.10 -3.26
C PRO A 197 8.08 25.82 -4.05
N MET A 198 7.99 24.64 -3.41
CA MET A 198 8.14 23.34 -4.08
C MET A 198 7.12 23.13 -5.20
N ARG A 199 5.86 23.59 -5.03
CA ARG A 199 4.85 23.57 -6.08
C ARG A 199 5.29 24.40 -7.28
N ARG A 200 5.71 25.65 -7.05
CA ARG A 200 6.18 26.56 -8.10
C ARG A 200 7.34 25.95 -8.88
N PHE A 201 8.37 25.44 -8.19
CA PHE A 201 9.52 24.83 -8.83
C PHE A 201 9.15 23.58 -9.65
N TYR A 202 8.16 22.81 -9.20
CA TYR A 202 7.66 21.67 -9.95
C TYR A 202 6.91 22.12 -11.22
N GLU A 203 6.01 23.10 -11.12
CA GLU A 203 5.26 23.65 -12.24
C GLU A 203 6.19 24.31 -13.29
N GLU A 204 7.32 24.88 -12.85
CA GLU A 204 8.39 25.41 -13.72
C GLU A 204 9.31 24.30 -14.31
N GLY A 205 9.10 23.05 -14.00
CA GLY A 205 9.93 21.92 -14.45
C GLY A 205 11.32 21.85 -13.81
N LYS A 206 11.59 22.65 -12.78
CA LYS A 206 12.88 22.70 -12.05
C LYS A 206 13.01 21.64 -10.98
N LEU A 207 11.88 21.11 -10.47
CA LEU A 207 11.84 20.13 -9.38
C LEU A 207 11.33 18.79 -9.89
N ASN A 208 12.02 17.69 -9.49
CA ASN A 208 11.58 16.34 -9.84
C ASN A 208 10.25 16.00 -9.15
N GLN A 209 9.31 15.40 -9.89
CA GLN A 209 7.99 15.00 -9.42
C GLN A 209 8.03 14.14 -8.15
N LYS A 210 9.09 13.34 -7.94
CA LYS A 210 9.25 12.49 -6.75
C LYS A 210 9.08 13.26 -5.43
N TRP A 211 9.55 14.51 -5.38
CA TRP A 211 9.46 15.34 -4.17
C TRP A 211 8.01 15.72 -3.83
N ILE A 212 7.23 16.03 -4.86
CA ILE A 212 5.80 16.33 -4.70
C ILE A 212 5.04 15.06 -4.26
N GLU A 213 5.29 13.93 -4.92
CA GLU A 213 4.55 12.69 -4.65
C GLU A 213 4.91 12.03 -3.31
N LEU A 214 6.18 12.11 -2.90
CA LEU A 214 6.61 11.53 -1.62
C LEU A 214 6.21 12.38 -0.42
N TYR A 215 6.28 13.71 -0.55
CA TYR A 215 6.05 14.64 0.54
C TYR A 215 4.72 15.39 0.40
N CYS A 216 4.60 16.32 -0.52
CA CYS A 216 3.44 17.23 -0.59
C CYS A 216 2.09 16.51 -0.76
N LYS A 217 2.07 15.42 -1.51
CA LYS A 217 0.92 14.54 -1.75
C LYS A 217 1.10 13.15 -1.13
N GLY A 218 1.99 13.03 -0.17
CA GLY A 218 2.37 11.77 0.46
C GLY A 218 2.57 11.91 1.96
N ASP A 219 3.76 11.57 2.45
CA ASP A 219 4.14 11.68 3.86
C ASP A 219 4.61 13.11 4.18
N TRP A 220 3.69 14.06 4.17
CA TRP A 220 4.00 15.48 4.37
C TRP A 220 4.39 15.81 5.82
N GLU A 221 4.05 14.97 6.81
CA GLU A 221 4.51 15.13 8.19
C GLU A 221 6.02 14.90 8.32
N SER A 222 6.61 14.06 7.46
CA SER A 222 8.08 13.85 7.41
C SER A 222 8.83 14.95 6.67
N CYS A 223 8.13 15.90 6.04
CA CYS A 223 8.74 17.03 5.36
C CYS A 223 9.34 18.02 6.37
N ILE A 224 10.64 18.26 6.31
CA ILE A 224 11.34 19.19 7.21
C ILE A 224 10.80 20.62 7.05
N ARG A 225 10.48 21.06 5.82
CA ARG A 225 9.85 22.35 5.57
C ARG A 225 8.50 22.47 6.28
N TYR A 226 7.66 21.41 6.22
CA TYR A 226 6.39 21.37 6.94
C TYR A 226 6.58 21.51 8.45
N GLN A 227 7.55 20.79 9.02
CA GLN A 227 7.84 20.83 10.45
C GLN A 227 8.32 22.22 10.88
N MET A 228 9.19 22.84 10.08
CA MET A 228 9.69 24.21 10.34
C MET A 228 8.56 25.25 10.27
N GLU A 229 7.67 25.17 9.25
CA GLU A 229 6.49 26.05 9.14
C GLU A 229 5.54 25.91 10.36
N GLU A 230 5.30 24.66 10.83
CA GLU A 230 4.46 24.43 12.02
C GLU A 230 5.08 25.01 13.30
N ASN A 231 6.42 25.05 13.38
CA ASN A 231 7.15 25.61 14.51
C ASN A 231 7.40 27.12 14.38
N GLY A 232 7.03 27.76 13.25
CA GLY A 232 7.37 29.15 12.97
C GLY A 232 8.85 29.41 12.71
N GLU A 233 9.58 28.39 12.26
CA GLU A 233 11.00 28.44 11.97
C GLU A 233 11.23 28.87 10.49
N TYR A 234 12.24 29.72 10.28
CA TYR A 234 12.62 30.13 8.93
C TYR A 234 13.35 29.01 8.18
N HIS A 235 13.01 28.81 6.92
CA HIS A 235 13.77 28.00 5.97
C HIS A 235 13.86 28.70 4.60
N PRO A 236 14.95 28.49 3.84
CA PRO A 236 15.07 29.08 2.51
C PRO A 236 14.12 28.39 1.52
N ASP A 237 13.67 29.14 0.49
CA ASP A 237 12.79 28.64 -0.56
C ASP A 237 13.34 27.40 -1.28
N TRP A 238 14.66 27.34 -1.48
CA TRP A 238 15.37 26.24 -2.16
C TRP A 238 15.73 25.05 -1.28
N MET A 239 15.29 25.02 -0.01
CA MET A 239 15.38 23.83 0.82
C MET A 239 14.42 22.77 0.29
N LEU A 240 14.91 21.53 0.10
CA LEU A 240 14.10 20.38 -0.28
C LEU A 240 13.32 19.81 0.92
N PRO A 241 12.28 19.00 0.68
CA PRO A 241 11.48 18.40 1.73
C PRO A 241 12.26 17.54 2.76
N ASP A 242 13.41 16.98 2.40
CA ASP A 242 14.29 16.21 3.29
C ASP A 242 15.26 17.07 4.11
N GLY A 243 15.16 18.39 3.98
CA GLY A 243 16.02 19.36 4.66
C GLY A 243 17.33 19.69 3.93
N SER A 244 17.67 18.98 2.86
CA SER A 244 18.80 19.34 2.01
C SER A 244 18.49 20.60 1.18
N THR A 245 19.51 21.22 0.59
CA THR A 245 19.36 22.42 -0.25
C THR A 245 19.74 22.11 -1.70
N ASP A 246 18.98 22.66 -2.65
CA ASP A 246 19.31 22.58 -4.08
C ASP A 246 19.54 24.01 -4.62
N GLU A 247 20.82 24.38 -4.78
CA GLU A 247 21.21 25.72 -5.24
C GLU A 247 20.68 26.08 -6.63
N ARG A 248 20.30 25.08 -7.44
CA ARG A 248 19.69 25.32 -8.76
C ARG A 248 18.30 25.96 -8.65
N LEU A 249 17.64 25.80 -7.50
CA LEU A 249 16.34 26.40 -7.19
C LEU A 249 16.46 27.84 -6.64
N HIS A 250 17.69 28.29 -6.34
CA HIS A 250 17.94 29.64 -5.82
C HIS A 250 17.82 30.75 -6.88
N ARG A 251 17.81 30.37 -8.19
CA ARG A 251 17.80 31.32 -9.32
C ARG A 251 16.44 31.52 -9.94
#